data_00fd895910478396b8bac38cdb14f5e6
#
_entry.id   00fd895910478396b8bac38cdb14f5e6
#
_cell.length_a   1.000
_cell.length_b   1.000
_cell.length_c   1.000
_cell.angle_alpha   90.00
_cell.angle_beta   90.00
_cell.angle_gamma   90.00
#
_symmetry.space_group_name_H-M   'P 1'
#
loop_
_entity.id
_entity.type
_entity.pdbx_description
1 polymer ?
#
loop_
_entity_poly.entity_id
_entity_poly.type
_entity_poly.pdbx_seq_one_letter_code
_entity_poly.pdbx_strand_id
1 'polypeptide(L)'
;MSAAVILIIEDDVHIAGLVTHVLREAGHAPAHVRDVNAARAWAEAGNTPAAVLSDLMVAGSGGPDRLPDTVAAIFPGAPLALMTGVPRNRRATLGVSHEPILEKPFELEALADLVTALLATRPGTTR
;
A
#
# COMPACT_ATOMS: atom_id res chain seq x y z
N MET A 1 4.32 -22.89 2.71
CA MET A 1 4.08 -21.55 3.29
C MET A 1 3.14 -20.77 2.41
N SER A 2 2.22 -20.07 3.04
CA SER A 2 1.28 -19.24 2.31
C SER A 2 1.93 -17.96 1.84
N ALA A 3 1.54 -17.49 0.66
CA ALA A 3 1.94 -16.19 0.18
C ALA A 3 1.27 -15.09 1.00
N ALA A 4 1.98 -14.01 1.24
CA ALA A 4 1.41 -12.88 1.97
C ALA A 4 0.47 -12.09 1.05
N VAL A 5 -0.70 -11.73 1.56
CA VAL A 5 -1.66 -10.94 0.81
C VAL A 5 -1.30 -9.47 0.93
N ILE A 6 -1.00 -8.83 -0.20
CA ILE A 6 -0.67 -7.41 -0.25
C ILE A 6 -1.81 -6.69 -0.96
N LEU A 7 -2.49 -5.80 -0.25
CA LEU A 7 -3.56 -5.02 -0.85
C LEU A 7 -2.96 -3.81 -1.54
N ILE A 8 -3.30 -3.62 -2.80
CA ILE A 8 -2.84 -2.48 -3.61
C ILE A 8 -4.02 -1.57 -3.83
N ILE A 9 -3.92 -0.32 -3.38
CA ILE A 9 -4.94 0.71 -3.61
C ILE A 9 -4.39 1.69 -4.65
N GLU A 10 -4.86 1.58 -5.88
CA GLU A 10 -4.32 2.34 -6.99
C GLU A 10 -5.37 2.44 -8.10
N ASP A 11 -5.68 3.67 -8.53
CA ASP A 11 -6.67 3.89 -9.59
C ASP A 11 -6.09 3.77 -11.00
N ASP A 12 -4.78 3.90 -11.16
CA ASP A 12 -4.13 3.73 -12.46
C ASP A 12 -3.92 2.24 -12.72
N VAL A 13 -4.66 1.70 -13.70
CA VAL A 13 -4.62 0.26 -13.97
C VAL A 13 -3.27 -0.21 -14.49
N HIS A 14 -2.51 0.66 -15.15
CA HIS A 14 -1.19 0.30 -15.65
C HIS A 14 -0.20 0.16 -14.51
N ILE A 15 -0.23 1.09 -13.57
CA ILE A 15 0.63 1.03 -12.38
C ILE A 15 0.22 -0.16 -11.51
N ALA A 16 -1.08 -0.36 -11.31
CA ALA A 16 -1.56 -1.50 -10.54
C ALA A 16 -1.14 -2.83 -11.16
N GLY A 17 -1.18 -2.92 -12.48
CA GLY A 17 -0.75 -4.13 -13.19
C GLY A 17 0.74 -4.40 -13.02
N LEU A 18 1.56 -3.36 -13.09
CA LEU A 18 3.00 -3.49 -12.88
C LEU A 18 3.30 -3.93 -11.45
N VAL A 19 2.68 -3.28 -10.46
CA VAL A 19 2.87 -3.62 -9.06
C VAL A 19 2.44 -5.05 -8.79
N THR A 20 1.28 -5.45 -9.31
CA THR A 20 0.78 -6.81 -9.18
C THR A 20 1.78 -7.82 -9.72
N HIS A 21 2.33 -7.56 -10.91
CA HIS A 21 3.29 -8.46 -11.53
C HIS A 21 4.54 -8.62 -10.65
N VAL A 22 5.10 -7.51 -10.19
CA VAL A 22 6.32 -7.54 -9.37
C VAL A 22 6.09 -8.31 -8.08
N LEU A 23 4.94 -8.10 -7.43
CA LEU A 23 4.64 -8.78 -6.17
C LEU A 23 4.44 -10.28 -6.35
N ARG A 24 3.80 -10.68 -7.45
CA ARG A 24 3.66 -12.11 -7.75
C ARG A 24 5.02 -12.76 -8.00
N GLU A 25 5.88 -12.09 -8.75
CA GLU A 25 7.22 -12.61 -9.01
C GLU A 25 8.05 -12.73 -7.74
N ALA A 26 7.75 -11.91 -6.75
CA ALA A 26 8.42 -11.96 -5.44
C ALA A 26 7.79 -12.99 -4.49
N GLY A 27 6.75 -13.70 -4.92
CA GLY A 27 6.13 -14.75 -4.13
C GLY A 27 4.96 -14.31 -3.26
N HIS A 28 4.46 -13.09 -3.46
CA HIS A 28 3.33 -12.58 -2.69
C HIS A 28 2.02 -12.80 -3.43
N ALA A 29 0.90 -12.59 -2.73
CA ALA A 29 -0.44 -12.69 -3.28
C ALA A 29 -1.06 -11.29 -3.34
N PRO A 30 -0.92 -10.55 -4.45
CA PRO A 30 -1.48 -9.21 -4.55
C PRO A 30 -2.98 -9.24 -4.76
N ALA A 31 -3.67 -8.27 -4.14
CA ALA A 31 -5.07 -7.99 -4.39
C ALA A 31 -5.17 -6.51 -4.73
N HIS A 32 -5.92 -6.16 -5.76
CA HIS A 32 -5.99 -4.78 -6.23
C HIS A 32 -7.39 -4.21 -6.08
N VAL A 33 -7.46 -3.01 -5.52
CA VAL A 33 -8.68 -2.21 -5.49
C VAL A 33 -8.33 -0.80 -5.98
N ARG A 34 -9.32 -0.09 -6.52
CA ARG A 34 -9.06 1.19 -7.17
C ARG A 34 -9.08 2.39 -6.23
N ASP A 35 -9.76 2.28 -5.09
CA ASP A 35 -9.89 3.40 -4.16
C ASP A 35 -10.20 2.87 -2.76
N VAL A 36 -10.34 3.82 -1.82
CA VAL A 36 -10.55 3.47 -0.42
C VAL A 36 -11.93 2.84 -0.19
N ASN A 37 -12.95 3.27 -0.94
CA ASN A 37 -14.27 2.65 -0.80
C ASN A 37 -14.25 1.18 -1.21
N ALA A 38 -13.53 0.87 -2.29
CA ALA A 38 -13.36 -0.52 -2.72
C ALA A 38 -12.54 -1.31 -1.69
N ALA A 39 -11.58 -0.66 -1.03
CA ALA A 39 -10.81 -1.30 0.04
C ALA A 39 -11.72 -1.65 1.22
N ARG A 40 -12.66 -0.77 1.59
CA ARG A 40 -13.62 -1.07 2.65
C ARG A 40 -14.49 -2.27 2.30
N ALA A 41 -14.99 -2.31 1.06
CA ALA A 41 -15.82 -3.44 0.62
C ALA A 41 -15.03 -4.74 0.64
N TRP A 42 -13.77 -4.68 0.26
CA TRP A 42 -12.88 -5.84 0.29
C TRP A 42 -12.68 -6.36 1.73
N ALA A 43 -12.51 -5.43 2.68
CA ALA A 43 -12.40 -5.78 4.10
C ALA A 43 -13.70 -6.36 4.64
N GLU A 44 -14.84 -5.78 4.26
CA GLU A 44 -16.15 -6.24 4.71
C GLU A 44 -16.49 -7.62 4.18
N ALA A 45 -15.89 -8.00 3.07
CA ALA A 45 -16.03 -9.37 2.53
C ALA A 45 -15.24 -10.41 3.32
N GLY A 46 -14.49 -9.99 4.35
CA GLY A 46 -13.76 -10.91 5.21
C GLY A 46 -12.27 -11.03 4.89
N ASN A 47 -11.76 -10.20 4.00
CA ASN A 47 -10.36 -10.26 3.60
C ASN A 47 -9.48 -9.46 4.56
N THR A 48 -8.27 -9.96 4.79
CA THR A 48 -7.30 -9.31 5.67
C THR A 48 -5.94 -9.26 4.97
N PRO A 49 -5.34 -8.07 4.80
CA PRO A 49 -4.04 -7.99 4.16
C PRO A 49 -2.91 -8.16 5.17
N ALA A 50 -1.77 -8.68 4.72
CA ALA A 50 -0.54 -8.68 5.50
C ALA A 50 0.12 -7.30 5.45
N ALA A 51 -0.11 -6.55 4.39
CA ALA A 51 0.39 -5.20 4.21
C ALA A 51 -0.46 -4.48 3.19
N VAL A 52 -0.44 -3.15 3.22
CA VAL A 52 -1.17 -2.31 2.27
C VAL A 52 -0.17 -1.41 1.55
N LEU A 53 -0.31 -1.33 0.24
CA LEU A 53 0.49 -0.45 -0.62
C LEU A 53 -0.49 0.45 -1.35
N SER A 54 -0.47 1.74 -1.07
CA SER A 54 -1.46 2.66 -1.60
C SER A 54 -0.83 3.84 -2.32
N ASP A 55 -1.45 4.24 -3.45
CA ASP A 55 -1.16 5.55 -3.99
C ASP A 55 -1.56 6.59 -2.95
N LEU A 56 -0.77 7.63 -2.83
CA LEU A 56 -1.01 8.72 -1.88
C LEU A 56 -2.29 9.49 -2.24
N MET A 57 -2.58 9.62 -3.53
CA MET A 57 -3.71 10.41 -4.01
C MET A 57 -4.82 9.48 -4.53
N VAL A 58 -5.60 8.92 -3.62
CA VAL A 58 -6.73 8.05 -3.98
C VAL A 58 -8.03 8.62 -3.45
N ALA A 59 -9.12 8.33 -4.15
CA ALA A 59 -10.45 8.76 -3.72
C ALA A 59 -10.86 8.04 -2.44
N GLY A 60 -11.62 8.73 -1.61
CA GLY A 60 -12.18 8.16 -0.38
C GLY A 60 -11.28 8.23 0.83
N SER A 61 -10.09 8.79 0.69
CA SER A 61 -9.12 8.84 1.77
C SER A 61 -9.37 9.98 2.77
N GLY A 62 -10.08 11.02 2.36
CA GLY A 62 -10.20 12.24 3.13
C GLY A 62 -9.04 13.20 2.90
N GLY A 63 -8.15 12.88 1.97
CA GLY A 63 -6.97 13.65 1.64
C GLY A 63 -5.70 12.87 1.95
N PRO A 64 -4.56 13.26 1.33
CA PRO A 64 -3.31 12.53 1.53
C PRO A 64 -2.83 12.54 2.98
N ASP A 65 -3.12 13.60 3.73
CA ASP A 65 -2.76 13.69 5.14
C ASP A 65 -3.59 12.75 6.02
N ARG A 66 -4.77 12.36 5.55
CA ARG A 66 -5.67 11.47 6.31
C ARG A 66 -5.59 10.01 5.85
N LEU A 67 -4.96 9.77 4.72
CA LEU A 67 -4.92 8.42 4.17
C LEU A 67 -4.36 7.37 5.13
N PRO A 68 -3.24 7.63 5.84
CA PRO A 68 -2.74 6.62 6.77
C PRO A 68 -3.74 6.28 7.88
N ASP A 69 -4.40 7.27 8.45
CA ASP A 69 -5.39 7.02 9.52
C ASP A 69 -6.61 6.29 8.98
N THR A 70 -7.03 6.63 7.76
CA THR A 70 -8.18 5.98 7.13
C THR A 70 -7.88 4.50 6.88
N VAL A 71 -6.69 4.19 6.36
CA VAL A 71 -6.29 2.81 6.12
C VAL A 71 -6.14 2.05 7.44
N ALA A 72 -5.57 2.69 8.47
CA ALA A 72 -5.44 2.06 9.78
C ALA A 72 -6.79 1.73 10.42
N ALA A 73 -7.80 2.56 10.16
CA ALA A 73 -9.15 2.29 10.67
C ALA A 73 -9.79 1.09 9.97
N ILE A 74 -9.52 0.91 8.68
CA ILE A 74 -10.06 -0.22 7.91
C ILE A 74 -9.29 -1.51 8.22
N PHE A 75 -7.98 -1.43 8.32
CA PHE A 75 -7.09 -2.57 8.50
C PHE A 75 -6.18 -2.35 9.71
N PRO A 76 -6.71 -2.47 10.93
CA PRO A 76 -5.90 -2.23 12.14
C PRO A 76 -4.68 -3.15 12.17
N GLY A 77 -3.53 -2.55 12.42
CA GLY A 77 -2.29 -3.29 12.55
C GLY A 77 -1.60 -3.65 11.25
N ALA A 78 -2.22 -3.42 10.09
CA ALA A 78 -1.57 -3.70 8.82
C ALA A 78 -0.57 -2.59 8.50
N PRO A 79 0.70 -2.93 8.21
CA PRO A 79 1.66 -1.91 7.82
C PRO A 79 1.32 -1.32 6.46
N LEU A 80 1.57 -0.02 6.31
CA LEU A 80 1.23 0.74 5.13
C LEU A 80 2.48 1.35 4.51
N ALA A 81 2.61 1.24 3.19
CA ALA A 81 3.57 2.01 2.42
C ALA A 81 2.82 2.79 1.34
N LEU A 82 3.36 3.92 0.96
CA LEU A 82 2.74 4.84 0.02
C LEU A 82 3.52 4.90 -1.28
N MET A 83 2.80 5.11 -2.38
CA MET A 83 3.39 5.39 -3.69
C MET A 83 2.97 6.79 -4.09
N THR A 84 3.87 7.59 -4.65
CA THR A 84 3.51 8.93 -5.05
C THR A 84 4.38 9.46 -6.19
N GLY A 85 3.77 10.24 -7.07
CA GLY A 85 4.50 11.03 -8.06
C GLY A 85 4.86 12.41 -7.54
N VAL A 86 4.48 12.75 -6.31
CA VAL A 86 4.77 14.05 -5.72
C VAL A 86 6.24 14.13 -5.35
N PRO A 87 6.97 15.14 -5.84
CA PRO A 87 8.39 15.30 -5.50
C PRO A 87 8.61 15.41 -3.99
N ARG A 88 9.75 14.90 -3.56
CA ARG A 88 10.08 14.88 -2.13
C ARG A 88 9.99 16.26 -1.47
N ASN A 89 10.40 17.31 -2.18
CA ASN A 89 10.41 18.65 -1.62
C ASN A 89 9.01 19.25 -1.47
N ARG A 90 7.97 18.58 -1.97
CA ARG A 90 6.58 19.03 -1.83
C ARG A 90 5.76 18.19 -0.86
N ARG A 91 6.31 17.09 -0.37
CA ARG A 91 5.54 16.17 0.47
C ARG A 91 5.12 16.76 1.80
N ALA A 92 5.92 17.67 2.34
CA ALA A 92 5.61 18.32 3.62
C ALA A 92 4.30 19.09 3.55
N THR A 93 3.97 19.67 2.40
CA THR A 93 2.73 20.42 2.23
C THR A 93 1.50 19.50 2.17
N LEU A 94 1.70 18.20 1.99
CA LEU A 94 0.61 17.24 1.96
C LEU A 94 0.33 16.62 3.32
N GLY A 95 1.15 16.92 4.33
CA GLY A 95 0.95 16.39 5.67
C GLY A 95 1.30 14.91 5.82
N VAL A 96 2.08 14.36 4.89
CA VAL A 96 2.48 12.95 4.96
C VAL A 96 3.54 12.80 6.04
N SER A 97 3.36 11.82 6.94
CA SER A 97 4.21 11.70 8.11
C SER A 97 5.28 10.60 7.97
N HIS A 98 5.03 9.44 8.52
CA HIS A 98 6.09 8.47 8.80
C HIS A 98 6.08 7.21 7.95
N GLU A 99 5.06 7.02 7.13
CA GLU A 99 4.96 5.81 6.33
C GLU A 99 6.06 5.77 5.28
N PRO A 100 6.60 4.57 4.98
CA PRO A 100 7.55 4.44 3.87
C PRO A 100 6.90 4.89 2.56
N ILE A 101 7.66 5.61 1.75
CA ILE A 101 7.16 6.17 0.50
C ILE A 101 8.03 5.74 -0.66
N LEU A 102 7.39 5.25 -1.73
CA LEU A 102 8.05 4.90 -2.97
C LEU A 102 7.68 5.96 -4.01
N GLU A 103 8.68 6.65 -4.54
CA GLU A 103 8.47 7.74 -5.51
C GLU A 103 8.32 7.18 -6.92
N LYS A 104 7.29 7.62 -7.62
CA LYS A 104 7.05 7.23 -9.03
C LYS A 104 7.84 8.15 -9.97
N PRO A 105 8.44 7.65 -11.04
CA PRO A 105 8.59 6.23 -11.36
C PRO A 105 9.61 5.55 -10.47
N PHE A 106 9.39 4.27 -10.16
CA PHE A 106 10.27 3.54 -9.25
C PHE A 106 10.92 2.35 -9.93
N GLU A 107 12.04 1.92 -9.36
CA GLU A 107 12.69 0.69 -9.78
C GLU A 107 11.92 -0.50 -9.25
N LEU A 108 11.83 -1.57 -10.04
CA LEU A 108 11.08 -2.77 -9.64
C LEU A 108 11.69 -3.40 -8.40
N GLU A 109 13.01 -3.38 -8.28
CA GLU A 109 13.69 -3.90 -7.10
C GLU A 109 13.38 -3.09 -5.85
N ALA A 110 13.25 -1.75 -6.00
CA ALA A 110 12.91 -0.89 -4.88
C ALA A 110 11.53 -1.22 -4.33
N LEU A 111 10.58 -1.54 -5.21
CA LEU A 111 9.25 -1.95 -4.81
C LEU A 111 9.29 -3.28 -4.04
N ALA A 112 10.00 -4.27 -4.58
CA ALA A 112 10.11 -5.58 -3.94
C ALA A 112 10.78 -5.47 -2.57
N ASP A 113 11.84 -4.68 -2.47
CA ASP A 113 12.55 -4.49 -1.21
C ASP A 113 11.69 -3.77 -0.18
N LEU A 114 10.92 -2.78 -0.63
CA LEU A 114 10.02 -2.05 0.27
C LEU A 114 8.98 -2.99 0.87
N VAL A 115 8.36 -3.82 0.05
CA VAL A 115 7.34 -4.75 0.53
C VAL A 115 7.94 -5.79 1.48
N THR A 116 9.14 -6.28 1.18
CA THR A 116 9.82 -7.22 2.08
C THR A 116 10.06 -6.59 3.45
N ALA A 117 10.56 -5.34 3.46
CA ALA A 117 10.78 -4.61 4.70
C ALA A 117 9.47 -4.35 5.44
N LEU A 118 8.42 -4.03 4.69
CA LEU A 118 7.10 -3.74 5.26
C LEU A 118 6.53 -4.97 5.97
N LEU A 119 6.64 -6.13 5.36
CA LEU A 119 6.15 -7.37 5.94
C LEU A 119 6.88 -7.74 7.23
N ALA A 120 8.14 -7.36 7.35
CA ALA A 120 8.94 -7.63 8.54
C ALA A 120 8.49 -6.80 9.74
N THR A 121 7.74 -5.72 9.53
CA THR A 121 7.31 -4.83 10.61
C THR A 121 5.89 -5.09 11.09
N ARG A 122 5.15 -6.00 10.42
CA ARG A 122 3.75 -6.20 10.76
C ARG A 122 3.59 -6.80 12.15
N PRO A 123 2.50 -6.43 12.86
CA PRO A 123 2.22 -6.98 14.19
C PRO A 123 2.07 -8.49 14.15
N GLY A 124 2.50 -9.15 15.22
CA GLY A 124 2.43 -10.60 15.32
C GLY A 124 3.58 -11.33 14.66
N THR A 125 4.45 -10.63 13.96
CA THR A 125 5.65 -11.24 13.37
C THR A 125 6.63 -11.60 14.49
N THR A 126 7.02 -12.86 14.52
CA THR A 126 7.92 -13.34 15.55
C THR A 126 9.37 -13.06 15.20
N ARG A 127 10.14 -12.69 16.20
CA ARG A 127 11.58 -12.48 16.05
C ARG A 127 12.33 -13.63 16.65
#